data_215502a0136fa8c75f4b908f5f94f444
#
_entry.id   215502a0136fa8c75f4b908f5f94f444
#
_cell.length_a   1.000
_cell.length_b   1.000
_cell.length_c   1.000
_cell.angle_alpha   90.00
_cell.angle_beta   90.00
_cell.angle_gamma   90.00
#
_symmetry.space_group_name_H-M   'P 1'
#
loop_
_entity.id
_entity.type
_entity.pdbx_description
1 polymer ?
#
loop_
_entity_poly.entity_id
_entity_poly.type
_entity_poly.pdbx_seq_one_letter_code
_entity_poly.pdbx_strand_id
1 'polypeptide(L)'
;MTALLADSVQDVAVIDTALRLAVPRRAPLLLVAVLPAHAHSSVTADTYAARAVMGRVLPRVRRAGLDHIPVVHRVAPRGTRLRAAGAVLDVAARHLSSVLVAAARGPAGLDAHILTEASALRCGPFVHSVAPTAWNPFASARCGPGSTRRPSASGPAW
;
A
#
# COMPACT_ATOMS: atom_id res chain seq x y z
N MET A 1 -0.47 7.48 11.59
CA MET A 1 0.12 6.54 10.60
C MET A 1 -0.30 6.96 9.19
N THR A 2 0.57 6.81 8.20
CA THR A 2 0.30 7.24 6.80
C THR A 2 0.27 6.03 5.87
N ALA A 3 -0.71 5.97 4.97
CA ALA A 3 -0.77 5.03 3.85
C ALA A 3 -0.65 5.79 2.53
N LEU A 4 0.32 5.43 1.69
CA LEU A 4 0.55 6.04 0.39
C LEU A 4 -0.17 5.25 -0.70
N LEU A 5 -1.07 5.91 -1.41
CA LEU A 5 -1.94 5.33 -2.43
C LEU A 5 -1.55 5.81 -3.83
N ALA A 6 -1.57 4.91 -4.79
CA ALA A 6 -0.97 5.09 -6.10
C ALA A 6 -1.94 4.91 -7.28
N ASP A 7 -3.22 4.77 -7.03
CA ASP A 7 -4.20 4.33 -8.03
C ASP A 7 -3.86 2.98 -8.65
N SER A 8 -3.44 2.04 -7.80
CA SER A 8 -3.01 0.71 -8.21
C SER A 8 -3.74 -0.40 -7.47
N VAL A 9 -3.68 -1.61 -8.00
CA VAL A 9 -4.19 -2.81 -7.31
C VAL A 9 -3.47 -3.07 -5.98
N GLN A 10 -2.27 -2.54 -5.82
CA GLN A 10 -1.47 -2.67 -4.60
C GLN A 10 -1.99 -1.79 -3.45
N ASP A 11 -2.81 -0.78 -3.72
CA ASP A 11 -3.38 0.10 -2.70
C ASP A 11 -4.17 -0.67 -1.65
N VAL A 12 -4.80 -1.78 -2.06
CA VAL A 12 -5.51 -2.68 -1.14
C VAL A 12 -4.55 -3.32 -0.16
N ALA A 13 -3.41 -3.84 -0.63
CA ALA A 13 -2.41 -4.46 0.24
C ALA A 13 -1.71 -3.44 1.15
N VAL A 14 -1.50 -2.22 0.65
CA VAL A 14 -0.97 -1.09 1.44
C VAL A 14 -1.93 -0.76 2.58
N ILE A 15 -3.23 -0.63 2.29
CA ILE A 15 -4.24 -0.35 3.31
C ILE A 15 -4.38 -1.50 4.29
N ASP A 16 -4.45 -2.75 3.85
CA ASP A 16 -4.57 -3.90 4.75
C ASP A 16 -3.36 -3.99 5.69
N THR A 17 -2.17 -3.64 5.20
CA THR A 17 -0.96 -3.56 6.03
C THR A 17 -1.01 -2.38 7.01
N ALA A 18 -1.41 -1.20 6.54
CA ALA A 18 -1.58 -0.02 7.39
C ALA A 18 -2.61 -0.26 8.50
N LEU A 19 -3.73 -0.92 8.18
CA LEU A 19 -4.77 -1.27 9.17
C LEU A 19 -4.25 -2.26 10.21
N ARG A 20 -3.49 -3.30 9.80
CA ARG A 20 -2.87 -4.25 10.75
C ARG A 20 -1.96 -3.56 11.75
N LEU A 21 -1.27 -2.50 11.32
CA LEU A 21 -0.38 -1.73 12.18
C LEU A 21 -1.11 -0.67 13.03
N ALA A 22 -2.20 -0.09 12.50
CA ALA A 22 -2.93 1.01 13.13
C ALA A 22 -3.98 0.55 14.14
N VAL A 23 -4.72 -0.53 13.85
CA VAL A 23 -5.82 -1.03 14.69
C VAL A 23 -5.39 -1.32 16.13
N PRO A 24 -4.28 -2.07 16.41
CA PRO A 24 -3.87 -2.36 17.77
C PRO A 24 -3.51 -1.10 18.57
N ARG A 25 -3.15 -0.02 17.88
CA ARG A 25 -2.72 1.25 18.49
C ARG A 25 -3.83 2.30 18.49
N ARG A 26 -4.99 2.01 17.93
CA ARG A 26 -6.07 2.97 17.67
C ARG A 26 -5.55 4.26 17.01
N ALA A 27 -4.52 4.12 16.17
CA ALA A 27 -3.87 5.26 15.54
C ALA A 27 -4.70 5.75 14.33
N PRO A 28 -4.95 7.05 14.20
CA PRO A 28 -5.62 7.61 13.04
C PRO A 28 -4.79 7.35 11.77
N LEU A 29 -5.48 7.15 10.65
CA LEU A 29 -4.88 6.83 9.38
C LEU A 29 -4.91 8.02 8.43
N LEU A 30 -3.75 8.51 8.02
CA LEU A 30 -3.60 9.50 6.97
C LEU A 30 -3.55 8.76 5.62
N LEU A 31 -4.53 9.00 4.76
CA LEU A 31 -4.61 8.42 3.42
C LEU A 31 -4.10 9.43 2.41
N VAL A 32 -2.90 9.21 1.88
CA VAL A 32 -2.28 10.12 0.90
C VAL A 32 -2.42 9.53 -0.50
N ALA A 33 -3.35 10.08 -1.29
CA ALA A 33 -3.44 9.77 -2.71
C ALA A 33 -2.41 10.60 -3.48
N VAL A 34 -1.48 9.94 -4.14
CA VAL A 34 -0.47 10.59 -4.97
C VAL A 34 -0.98 10.65 -6.40
N LEU A 35 -1.12 11.86 -6.90
CA LEU A 35 -1.53 12.11 -8.27
C LEU A 35 -0.39 12.79 -9.06
N PRO A 36 -0.17 12.40 -10.32
CA PRO A 36 0.74 13.15 -11.19
C PRO A 36 0.17 14.54 -11.44
N ALA A 37 1.00 15.57 -11.30
CA ALA A 37 0.60 16.92 -11.70
C ALA A 37 0.71 17.04 -13.21
N HIS A 38 -0.42 17.07 -13.90
CA HIS A 38 -0.47 17.41 -15.33
C HIS A 38 -0.62 18.90 -15.50
N ALA A 39 0.06 19.47 -16.49
CA ALA A 39 0.08 20.92 -16.74
C ALA A 39 -1.31 21.55 -16.98
N HIS A 40 -2.30 20.73 -17.31
CA HIS A 40 -3.67 21.15 -17.61
C HIS A 40 -4.73 20.41 -16.77
N SER A 41 -4.37 19.85 -15.62
CA SER A 41 -5.35 19.23 -14.73
C SER A 41 -6.31 20.28 -14.19
N SER A 42 -7.60 20.15 -14.52
CA SER A 42 -8.62 20.92 -13.83
C SER A 42 -8.79 20.40 -12.40
N VAL A 43 -9.15 21.28 -11.47
CA VAL A 43 -9.47 20.89 -10.08
C VAL A 43 -10.52 19.77 -10.04
N THR A 44 -11.43 19.75 -11.00
CA THR A 44 -12.48 18.74 -11.13
C THR A 44 -11.91 17.36 -11.47
N ALA A 45 -10.99 17.27 -12.45
CA ALA A 45 -10.36 16.00 -12.83
C ALA A 45 -9.58 15.38 -11.68
N ASP A 46 -8.84 16.21 -10.93
CA ASP A 46 -8.10 15.75 -9.75
C ASP A 46 -9.02 15.26 -8.63
N THR A 47 -10.17 15.89 -8.46
CA THR A 47 -11.17 15.46 -7.48
C THR A 47 -11.73 14.09 -7.85
N TYR A 48 -12.00 13.83 -9.13
CA TYR A 48 -12.45 12.51 -9.59
C TYR A 48 -11.38 11.44 -9.41
N ALA A 49 -10.13 11.72 -9.79
CA ALA A 49 -9.02 10.80 -9.61
C ALA A 49 -8.80 10.46 -8.12
N ALA A 50 -8.80 11.47 -7.25
CA ALA A 50 -8.67 11.27 -5.82
C ALA A 50 -9.83 10.44 -5.24
N ARG A 51 -11.07 10.69 -5.67
CA ARG A 51 -12.24 9.90 -5.27
C ARG A 51 -12.14 8.46 -5.73
N ALA A 52 -11.65 8.20 -6.93
CA ALA A 52 -11.48 6.85 -7.45
C ALA A 52 -10.46 6.05 -6.61
N VAL A 53 -9.31 6.67 -6.30
CA VAL A 53 -8.30 6.07 -5.41
C VAL A 53 -8.88 5.79 -4.04
N MET A 54 -9.50 6.78 -3.42
CA MET A 54 -10.06 6.67 -2.07
C MET A 54 -11.24 5.69 -2.02
N GLY A 55 -12.08 5.67 -3.06
CA GLY A 55 -13.28 4.82 -3.11
C GLY A 55 -12.97 3.32 -3.00
N ARG A 56 -11.79 2.89 -3.46
CA ARG A 56 -11.36 1.47 -3.35
C ARG A 56 -10.96 1.07 -1.94
N VAL A 57 -10.45 2.00 -1.15
CA VAL A 57 -9.84 1.71 0.15
C VAL A 57 -10.71 2.11 1.33
N LEU A 58 -11.53 3.16 1.19
CA LEU A 58 -12.39 3.68 2.26
C LEU A 58 -13.33 2.64 2.88
N PRO A 59 -13.95 1.71 2.13
CA PRO A 59 -14.80 0.69 2.74
C PRO A 59 -14.05 -0.20 3.75
N ARG A 60 -12.75 -0.47 3.51
CA ARG A 60 -11.90 -1.25 4.43
C ARG A 60 -11.58 -0.47 5.70
N VAL A 61 -11.21 0.81 5.54
CA VAL A 61 -10.89 1.69 6.66
C VAL A 61 -12.10 1.89 7.56
N ARG A 62 -13.27 2.15 6.97
CA ARG A 62 -14.53 2.29 7.72
C ARG A 62 -14.92 1.03 8.48
N ARG A 63 -14.75 -0.15 7.86
CA ARG A 63 -15.02 -1.43 8.52
C ARG A 63 -14.09 -1.67 9.71
N ALA A 64 -12.85 -1.17 9.64
CA ALA A 64 -11.90 -1.24 10.74
C ALA A 64 -12.20 -0.26 11.89
N GLY A 65 -13.15 0.67 11.72
CA GLY A 65 -13.56 1.63 12.74
C GLY A 65 -12.47 2.65 13.10
N LEU A 66 -11.54 2.92 12.19
CA LEU A 66 -10.48 3.91 12.42
C LEU A 66 -10.84 5.27 11.84
N ASP A 67 -10.47 6.31 12.58
CA ASP A 67 -10.47 7.67 12.06
C ASP A 67 -9.46 7.81 10.94
N HIS A 68 -9.84 8.56 9.91
CA HIS A 68 -8.97 8.76 8.76
C HIS A 68 -9.05 10.18 8.20
N ILE A 69 -7.92 10.64 7.68
CA ILE A 69 -7.77 11.95 7.06
C ILE A 69 -7.34 11.73 5.61
N PRO A 70 -8.21 12.02 4.63
CA PRO A 70 -7.83 11.94 3.22
C PRO A 70 -7.02 13.16 2.80
N VAL A 71 -5.89 12.94 2.13
CA VAL A 71 -5.04 13.99 1.58
C VAL A 71 -4.69 13.66 0.14
N VAL A 72 -4.72 14.65 -0.73
CA VAL A 72 -4.24 14.55 -2.11
C VAL A 72 -2.90 15.23 -2.20
N HIS A 73 -1.89 14.51 -2.68
CA HIS A 73 -0.56 15.05 -2.93
C HIS A 73 -0.25 14.98 -4.41
N ARG A 74 0.17 16.12 -4.98
CA ARG A 74 0.56 16.21 -6.39
C ARG A 74 2.05 16.18 -6.55
N VAL A 75 2.53 15.26 -7.37
CA VAL A 75 3.95 15.17 -7.70
C VAL A 75 4.21 15.98 -8.97
N ALA A 76 5.04 17.00 -8.85
CA ALA A 76 5.43 17.84 -9.99
C ALA A 76 6.18 16.99 -11.04
N PRO A 77 5.89 17.17 -12.34
CA PRO A 77 6.54 16.40 -13.42
C PRO A 77 8.03 16.74 -13.56
N ARG A 78 8.46 17.88 -13.02
CA ARG A 78 9.85 18.34 -13.02
C ARG A 78 10.38 18.35 -11.59
N GLY A 79 11.40 17.54 -11.34
CA GLY A 79 12.06 17.46 -10.02
C GLY A 79 12.73 16.10 -9.83
N THR A 80 13.62 16.03 -8.85
CA THR A 80 14.22 14.75 -8.48
C THR A 80 13.21 13.91 -7.70
N ARG A 81 13.29 12.58 -7.86
CA ARG A 81 12.46 11.63 -7.09
C ARG A 81 12.61 11.84 -5.59
N LEU A 82 13.83 12.11 -5.15
CA LEU A 82 14.15 12.38 -3.75
C LEU A 82 13.43 13.61 -3.21
N ARG A 83 13.31 14.69 -4.01
CA ARG A 83 12.54 15.88 -3.64
C ARG A 83 11.05 15.58 -3.53
N ALA A 84 10.51 14.82 -4.47
CA ALA A 84 9.12 14.40 -4.43
C ALA A 84 8.84 13.50 -3.21
N ALA A 85 9.74 12.56 -2.91
CA ALA A 85 9.66 11.74 -1.70
C ALA A 85 9.69 12.59 -0.44
N GLY A 86 10.61 13.57 -0.37
CA GLY A 86 10.68 14.53 0.73
C GLY A 86 9.37 15.27 0.96
N ALA A 87 8.71 15.73 -0.11
CA ALA A 87 7.42 16.42 0.01
C ALA A 87 6.30 15.52 0.59
N VAL A 88 6.27 14.23 0.23
CA VAL A 88 5.34 13.26 0.83
C VAL A 88 5.65 13.04 2.31
N LEU A 89 6.93 12.94 2.67
CA LEU A 89 7.35 12.80 4.07
C LEU A 89 7.01 14.05 4.89
N ASP A 90 7.10 15.25 4.31
CA ASP A 90 6.67 16.50 4.95
C ASP A 90 5.16 16.51 5.24
N VAL A 91 4.35 15.91 4.35
CA VAL A 91 2.92 15.71 4.62
C VAL A 91 2.72 14.76 5.80
N ALA A 92 3.41 13.64 5.82
CA ALA A 92 3.34 12.67 6.91
C ALA A 92 3.79 13.28 8.25
N ALA A 93 4.88 14.06 8.25
CA ALA A 93 5.42 14.72 9.43
C ALA A 93 4.46 15.76 10.01
N ARG A 94 3.82 16.59 9.16
CA ARG A 94 2.80 17.57 9.59
C ARG A 94 1.62 16.92 10.30
N HIS A 95 1.31 15.68 9.99
CA HIS A 95 0.28 14.89 10.66
C HIS A 95 0.85 13.95 11.74
N LEU A 96 2.06 14.19 12.21
CA LEU A 96 2.73 13.44 13.28
C LEU A 96 2.75 11.93 13.02
N SER A 97 2.86 11.53 11.77
CA SER A 97 2.94 10.12 11.40
C SER A 97 4.34 9.58 11.64
N SER A 98 4.46 8.59 12.51
CA SER A 98 5.72 7.88 12.77
C SER A 98 6.02 6.76 11.78
N VAL A 99 5.00 6.29 11.05
CA VAL A 99 5.12 5.20 10.08
C VAL A 99 4.40 5.57 8.79
N LEU A 100 5.07 5.36 7.65
CA LEU A 100 4.54 5.48 6.31
C LEU A 100 4.55 4.10 5.64
N VAL A 101 3.39 3.63 5.20
CA VAL A 101 3.22 2.38 4.47
C VAL A 101 3.09 2.67 2.99
N ALA A 102 3.96 2.09 2.18
CA ALA A 102 3.99 2.29 0.74
C ALA A 102 4.18 0.98 -0.01
N ALA A 103 3.66 0.89 -1.24
CA ALA A 103 3.97 -0.21 -2.13
C ALA A 103 5.46 -0.21 -2.51
N ALA A 104 6.03 -1.39 -2.74
CA ALA A 104 7.41 -1.53 -3.19
C ALA A 104 7.65 -0.76 -4.51
N ARG A 105 6.64 -0.72 -5.39
CA ARG A 105 6.62 0.12 -6.59
C ARG A 105 5.55 1.20 -6.40
N GLY A 106 6.00 2.41 -6.12
CA GLY A 106 5.12 3.55 -5.88
C GLY A 106 4.78 4.36 -7.14
N PRO A 107 3.83 5.30 -7.01
CA PRO A 107 3.43 6.18 -8.10
C PRO A 107 4.54 7.17 -8.44
N ALA A 108 4.64 7.54 -9.72
CA ALA A 108 5.55 8.58 -10.20
C ALA A 108 7.02 8.37 -9.77
N GLY A 109 7.43 7.11 -9.58
CA GLY A 109 8.79 6.75 -9.14
C GLY A 109 9.06 6.97 -7.64
N LEU A 110 8.02 7.16 -6.85
CA LEU A 110 8.06 7.17 -5.38
C LEU A 110 7.97 5.74 -4.85
N ASP A 111 8.95 4.93 -5.17
CA ASP A 111 9.05 3.58 -4.63
C ASP A 111 9.49 3.59 -3.15
N ALA A 112 9.32 2.45 -2.48
CA ALA A 112 9.65 2.34 -1.07
C ALA A 112 11.15 2.60 -0.79
N HIS A 113 12.04 2.34 -1.76
CA HIS A 113 13.47 2.58 -1.62
C HIS A 113 13.77 4.08 -1.53
N ILE A 114 13.27 4.87 -2.49
CA ILE A 114 13.44 6.33 -2.50
C ILE A 114 12.81 6.98 -1.25
N LEU A 115 11.65 6.48 -0.82
CA LEU A 115 11.02 6.96 0.41
C LEU A 115 11.85 6.67 1.65
N THR A 116 12.47 5.47 1.72
CA THR A 116 13.36 5.09 2.83
C THR A 116 14.61 5.95 2.84
N GLU A 117 15.24 6.18 1.68
CA GLU A 117 16.39 7.05 1.54
C GLU A 117 16.07 8.48 1.97
N ALA A 118 14.97 9.04 1.44
CA ALA A 118 14.53 10.38 1.81
C ALA A 118 14.22 10.50 3.30
N SER A 119 13.64 9.46 3.91
CA SER A 119 13.33 9.43 5.32
C SER A 119 14.58 9.37 6.19
N ALA A 120 15.55 8.55 5.81
CA ALA A 120 16.83 8.46 6.52
C ALA A 120 17.58 9.80 6.54
N LEU A 121 17.60 10.50 5.39
CA LEU A 121 18.23 11.81 5.27
C LEU A 121 17.57 12.91 6.11
N ARG A 122 16.32 12.73 6.52
CA ARG A 122 15.50 13.76 7.20
C ARG A 122 15.11 13.38 8.63
N CYS A 123 15.59 12.24 9.14
CA CYS A 123 15.11 11.66 10.39
C CYS A 123 13.56 11.57 10.41
N GLY A 124 13.00 11.18 9.26
CA GLY A 124 11.55 11.14 9.02
C GLY A 124 10.88 9.86 9.55
N PRO A 125 9.61 9.63 9.17
CA PRO A 125 8.85 8.46 9.59
C PRO A 125 9.46 7.16 9.05
N PHE A 126 9.32 6.07 9.80
CA PHE A 126 9.73 4.74 9.33
C PHE A 126 8.91 4.34 8.09
N VAL A 127 9.59 3.92 7.03
CA VAL A 127 8.94 3.48 5.80
C VAL A 127 8.78 1.96 5.81
N HIS A 128 7.52 1.51 5.77
CA HIS A 128 7.17 0.10 5.66
C HIS A 128 6.80 -0.23 4.21
N SER A 129 7.62 -1.06 3.57
CA SER A 129 7.41 -1.49 2.18
C SER A 129 6.45 -2.67 2.13
N VAL A 130 5.45 -2.58 1.25
CA VAL A 130 4.54 -3.68 0.94
C VAL A 130 4.98 -4.31 -0.38
N ALA A 131 5.34 -5.59 -0.32
CA ALA A 131 5.70 -6.35 -1.51
C ALA A 131 4.54 -6.42 -2.50
N PRO A 132 4.81 -6.44 -3.82
CA PRO A 132 3.77 -6.66 -4.81
C PRO A 132 3.12 -8.02 -4.54
N THR A 133 1.78 -8.02 -4.50
CA THR A 133 1.03 -9.27 -4.43
C THR A 133 1.31 -10.02 -5.74
N ALA A 134 2.12 -11.07 -5.68
CA ALA A 134 2.30 -11.96 -6.82
C ALA A 134 0.93 -12.62 -7.05
N TRP A 135 0.23 -12.20 -8.09
CA TRP A 135 -0.94 -12.91 -8.56
C TRP A 135 -0.44 -14.23 -9.14
N ASN A 136 -0.59 -15.29 -8.37
CA ASN A 136 -0.30 -16.65 -8.83
C ASN A 136 -1.64 -17.30 -9.23
N PRO A 137 -1.98 -17.34 -10.52
CA PRO A 137 -3.22 -17.94 -10.99
C PRO A 137 -3.33 -19.44 -10.67
N PHE A 138 -2.21 -20.06 -10.33
CA PHE A 138 -2.11 -21.49 -10.04
C PHE A 138 -2.06 -21.83 -8.54
N ALA A 139 -2.06 -20.85 -7.65
CA ALA A 139 -2.01 -21.10 -6.20
C ALA A 139 -3.31 -21.71 -5.65
N SER A 140 -4.42 -21.58 -6.38
CA SER A 140 -5.72 -22.12 -5.99
C SER A 140 -5.89 -23.61 -6.27
N ALA A 141 -4.98 -24.26 -6.99
CA ALA A 141 -5.12 -25.65 -7.47
C ALA A 141 -4.43 -26.71 -6.58
N ARG A 142 -3.89 -26.31 -5.43
CA ARG A 142 -3.40 -27.30 -4.46
C ARG A 142 -4.43 -27.60 -3.38
N CYS A 143 -5.62 -28.04 -3.79
CA CYS A 143 -6.40 -28.95 -2.97
C CYS A 143 -5.62 -30.25 -2.91
N GLY A 144 -5.30 -30.70 -1.71
CA GLY A 144 -4.36 -31.75 -1.46
C GLY A 144 -4.65 -33.08 -2.17
N PRO A 145 -3.60 -33.81 -2.52
CA PRO A 145 -3.77 -35.15 -2.99
C PRO A 145 -4.28 -36.02 -1.84
N GLY A 146 -5.46 -36.57 -2.04
CA GLY A 146 -5.92 -37.66 -1.21
C GLY A 146 -4.85 -38.74 -1.16
N SER A 147 -4.38 -39.01 0.03
CA SER A 147 -3.52 -40.14 0.33
C SER A 147 -4.28 -41.43 0.01
N THR A 148 -4.14 -41.91 -1.20
CA THR A 148 -4.55 -43.27 -1.52
C THR A 148 -3.56 -44.22 -0.87
N ARG A 149 -3.88 -44.68 0.35
CA ARG A 149 -3.27 -45.89 0.95
C ARG A 149 -3.47 -47.02 -0.03
N ARG A 150 -2.41 -47.49 -0.61
CA ARG A 150 -2.35 -48.77 -1.30
C ARG A 150 -2.60 -49.91 -0.27
N PRO A 151 -3.58 -50.80 -0.48
CA PRO A 151 -3.66 -51.98 0.35
C PRO A 151 -2.52 -52.92 0.01
N SER A 152 -1.78 -53.33 1.03
CA SER A 152 -0.78 -54.39 0.94
C SER A 152 -1.48 -55.69 0.65
N ALA A 153 -1.28 -56.24 -0.50
CA ALA A 153 -1.66 -57.61 -0.83
C ALA A 153 -0.66 -58.58 -0.19
N SER A 154 -1.06 -59.23 0.87
CA SER A 154 -0.42 -60.42 1.42
C SER A 154 -0.77 -61.60 0.52
N GLY A 155 0.18 -62.08 -0.26
CA GLY A 155 0.06 -63.35 -0.96
C GLY A 155 0.44 -64.53 -0.05
N PRO A 156 -0.21 -65.67 -0.17
CA PRO A 156 0.07 -66.83 0.68
C PRO A 156 1.32 -67.57 0.22
N ALA A 157 2.02 -68.09 1.22
CA ALA A 157 3.15 -69.00 1.06
C ALA A 157 2.66 -70.39 0.63
N TRP A 158 3.43 -71.00 -0.22
CA TRP A 158 3.57 -72.45 -0.40
C TRP A 158 5.00 -72.83 -0.13
#